data_2d70b783ec7ec06f22bba19618436299
#
_entry.id   2d70b783ec7ec06f22bba19618436299
#
_cell.length_a   1.000
_cell.length_b   1.000
_cell.length_c   1.000
_cell.angle_alpha   90.00
_cell.angle_beta   90.00
_cell.angle_gamma   90.00
#
_symmetry.space_group_name_H-M   'P 1'
#
loop_
_entity.id
_entity.type
_entity.pdbx_description
1 polymer ?
#
loop_
_entity_poly.entity_id
_entity_poly.type
_entity_poly.pdbx_seq_one_letter_code
_entity_poly.pdbx_strand_id
1 'polypeptide(L)'
;MSAPCVMPIPYRTGHKHMPSTEHRIIEQLGQLIGSASVSSTDPAWDQGNRAVIDLLAGWLSHMGFDTEIQEITPGGNKANLIATRGTGPGGLVLAGHTDTVPFDEGRWQSDPLTLSERDNRLYGLGSTDMKGFFPLALAAAQSFAEVALQQPLILLATADEESSMNGARALAAAGRPRARAAIIGEPTSLVPVRMHKGIMMEAVHIIGRSGHSSNPALGNNALDGMHAVMGDLMNFRTEMAQRYGNPLFEVAHPTLNLGHIHGGDSPNRICGKTALHFDLRMTPGGDNAEVREDIRQRLAVIGQARGLDVELRSLIHDVSPFEEAADSELVQLAEKLTGHSSIAVAFATEAPFLQQLGMETIVMGPGSIDQAHQPDEFMPLDQVRPCIALLEQFIRHYCL
;
A
#
# COMPACT_ATOMS: atom_id res chain seq x y z
N MET A 1 -43.57 24.98 -68.16
CA MET A 1 -42.91 25.41 -66.89
C MET A 1 -42.82 24.19 -65.95
N SER A 2 -41.72 23.54 -66.00
CA SER A 2 -41.46 22.32 -65.23
C SER A 2 -40.75 22.68 -63.95
N ALA A 3 -41.29 22.23 -62.80
CA ALA A 3 -40.71 22.42 -61.46
C ALA A 3 -39.46 21.52 -61.23
N PRO A 4 -38.45 21.95 -60.48
CA PRO A 4 -37.28 21.16 -60.23
C PRO A 4 -37.53 20.11 -59.14
N CYS A 5 -37.09 18.89 -59.44
CA CYS A 5 -37.05 17.75 -58.50
C CYS A 5 -35.98 17.97 -57.46
N VAL A 6 -36.34 18.04 -56.16
CA VAL A 6 -35.42 18.12 -55.03
C VAL A 6 -35.08 16.69 -54.59
N MET A 7 -33.80 16.28 -54.74
CA MET A 7 -33.31 15.02 -54.21
C MET A 7 -33.13 15.10 -52.70
N PRO A 8 -33.44 14.04 -51.93
CA PRO A 8 -33.20 14.01 -50.50
C PRO A 8 -31.69 13.83 -50.18
N ILE A 9 -31.21 14.64 -49.26
CA ILE A 9 -29.85 14.55 -48.71
C ILE A 9 -29.72 13.28 -47.85
N PRO A 10 -28.70 12.43 -48.06
CA PRO A 10 -28.53 11.24 -47.23
C PRO A 10 -28.12 11.64 -45.83
N TYR A 11 -28.88 11.21 -44.82
CA TYR A 11 -28.52 11.25 -43.43
C TYR A 11 -27.25 10.40 -43.24
N ARG A 12 -26.11 11.04 -42.98
CA ARG A 12 -24.91 10.38 -42.42
C ARG A 12 -25.21 10.01 -40.97
N THR A 13 -25.53 8.74 -40.73
CA THR A 13 -25.45 8.14 -39.39
C THR A 13 -23.99 8.08 -39.01
N GLY A 14 -23.56 9.06 -38.25
CA GLY A 14 -22.23 9.03 -37.64
C GLY A 14 -22.20 7.89 -36.59
N HIS A 15 -21.67 6.74 -36.96
CA HIS A 15 -21.21 5.77 -35.98
C HIS A 15 -20.09 6.45 -35.16
N LYS A 16 -20.41 6.87 -33.94
CA LYS A 16 -19.37 7.19 -32.95
C LYS A 16 -18.57 5.91 -32.77
N HIS A 17 -17.38 5.83 -33.32
CA HIS A 17 -16.40 4.79 -32.97
C HIS A 17 -16.21 4.84 -31.46
N MET A 18 -16.61 3.80 -30.74
CA MET A 18 -16.23 3.66 -29.34
C MET A 18 -14.70 3.51 -29.29
N PRO A 19 -14.02 4.28 -28.43
CA PRO A 19 -12.57 4.17 -28.30
C PRO A 19 -12.17 2.73 -27.96
N SER A 20 -11.01 2.28 -28.45
CA SER A 20 -10.48 0.96 -28.11
C SER A 20 -10.31 0.84 -26.60
N THR A 21 -10.31 -0.39 -26.08
CA THR A 21 -10.07 -0.64 -24.64
C THR A 21 -8.75 0.00 -24.17
N GLU A 22 -7.70 -0.10 -24.98
CA GLU A 22 -6.40 0.52 -24.68
C GLU A 22 -6.49 2.05 -24.60
N HIS A 23 -7.15 2.69 -25.55
CA HIS A 23 -7.32 4.14 -25.51
C HIS A 23 -8.06 4.60 -24.25
N ARG A 24 -9.09 3.86 -23.83
CA ARG A 24 -9.84 4.15 -22.60
C ARG A 24 -8.98 3.97 -21.35
N ILE A 25 -8.14 2.93 -21.30
CA ILE A 25 -7.21 2.71 -20.19
C ILE A 25 -6.25 3.88 -20.06
N ILE A 26 -5.63 4.31 -21.18
CA ILE A 26 -4.70 5.44 -21.20
C ILE A 26 -5.39 6.74 -20.75
N GLU A 27 -6.60 6.99 -21.25
CA GLU A 27 -7.40 8.17 -20.87
C GLU A 27 -7.74 8.16 -19.36
N GLN A 28 -8.23 7.04 -18.84
CA GLN A 28 -8.55 6.87 -17.41
C GLN A 28 -7.30 7.02 -16.53
N LEU A 29 -6.21 6.38 -16.91
CA LEU A 29 -4.95 6.51 -16.19
C LEU A 29 -4.44 7.96 -16.19
N GLY A 30 -4.53 8.66 -17.34
CA GLY A 30 -4.18 10.07 -17.42
C GLY A 30 -4.98 10.96 -16.47
N GLN A 31 -6.29 10.68 -16.32
CA GLN A 31 -7.14 11.41 -15.37
C GLN A 31 -6.80 11.09 -13.91
N LEU A 32 -6.48 9.83 -13.58
CA LEU A 32 -6.08 9.44 -12.23
C LEU A 32 -4.73 10.04 -11.83
N ILE A 33 -3.74 10.03 -12.73
CA ILE A 33 -2.42 10.64 -12.52
C ILE A 33 -2.54 12.17 -12.38
N GLY A 34 -3.35 12.81 -13.24
CA GLY A 34 -3.61 14.24 -13.18
C GLY A 34 -4.35 14.70 -11.92
N SER A 35 -4.94 13.77 -11.17
CA SER A 35 -5.58 14.04 -9.89
C SER A 35 -4.58 13.76 -8.76
N ALA A 36 -3.83 14.79 -8.36
CA ALA A 36 -2.84 14.68 -7.30
C ALA A 36 -3.47 14.18 -5.98
N SER A 37 -2.81 13.23 -5.32
CA SER A 37 -3.28 12.58 -4.08
C SER A 37 -2.11 12.10 -3.23
N VAL A 38 -1.11 12.94 -3.03
CA VAL A 38 0.05 12.61 -2.20
C VAL A 38 -0.38 12.36 -0.75
N SER A 39 0.04 11.23 -0.18
CA SER A 39 -0.11 10.92 1.24
C SER A 39 1.24 11.10 1.95
N SER A 40 1.24 11.87 3.02
CA SER A 40 2.46 12.18 3.77
C SER A 40 2.16 12.41 5.25
N THR A 41 3.11 12.04 6.10
CA THR A 41 3.10 12.42 7.51
C THR A 41 3.45 13.89 7.75
N ASP A 42 4.03 14.57 6.76
CA ASP A 42 4.26 16.01 6.77
C ASP A 42 3.03 16.72 6.18
N PRO A 43 2.29 17.51 6.97
CA PRO A 43 1.10 18.22 6.49
C PRO A 43 1.36 19.21 5.34
N ALA A 44 2.61 19.61 5.09
CA ALA A 44 2.96 20.49 3.99
C ALA A 44 2.85 19.77 2.62
N TRP A 45 2.97 18.46 2.60
CA TRP A 45 2.90 17.62 1.40
C TRP A 45 1.62 16.79 1.32
N ASP A 46 0.93 16.61 2.47
CA ASP A 46 -0.24 15.73 2.55
C ASP A 46 -1.44 16.31 1.78
N GLN A 47 -2.02 15.48 0.94
CA GLN A 47 -3.17 15.82 0.10
C GLN A 47 -4.30 14.82 0.33
N GLY A 48 -5.48 15.15 -0.17
CA GLY A 48 -6.60 14.23 -0.17
C GLY A 48 -6.66 13.41 -1.47
N ASN A 49 -7.24 12.23 -1.38
CA ASN A 49 -7.49 11.36 -2.54
C ASN A 49 -8.93 11.53 -3.11
N ARG A 50 -9.73 12.43 -2.58
CA ARG A 50 -11.17 12.54 -2.91
C ARG A 50 -11.44 12.71 -4.40
N ALA A 51 -10.65 13.47 -5.13
CA ALA A 51 -10.80 13.65 -6.57
C ALA A 51 -10.63 12.32 -7.34
N VAL A 52 -9.66 11.49 -6.93
CA VAL A 52 -9.45 10.15 -7.49
C VAL A 52 -10.64 9.24 -7.18
N ILE A 53 -11.14 9.27 -5.94
CA ILE A 53 -12.31 8.49 -5.51
C ILE A 53 -13.57 8.88 -6.31
N ASP A 54 -13.81 10.18 -6.52
CA ASP A 54 -14.96 10.66 -7.27
C ASP A 54 -14.91 10.22 -8.75
N LEU A 55 -13.74 10.21 -9.40
CA LEU A 55 -13.55 9.67 -10.74
C LEU A 55 -13.89 8.18 -10.80
N LEU A 56 -13.31 7.39 -9.90
CA LEU A 56 -13.56 5.94 -9.84
C LEU A 56 -15.03 5.62 -9.55
N ALA A 57 -15.64 6.32 -8.59
CA ALA A 57 -17.06 6.15 -8.27
C ALA A 57 -17.96 6.48 -9.46
N GLY A 58 -17.65 7.55 -10.20
CA GLY A 58 -18.38 7.93 -11.40
C GLY A 58 -18.31 6.86 -12.48
N TRP A 59 -17.13 6.33 -12.80
CA TRP A 59 -16.98 5.28 -13.81
C TRP A 59 -17.66 3.98 -13.39
N LEU A 60 -17.48 3.55 -12.13
CA LEU A 60 -18.08 2.32 -11.60
C LEU A 60 -19.62 2.40 -11.53
N SER A 61 -20.17 3.54 -11.13
CA SER A 61 -21.61 3.77 -11.15
C SER A 61 -22.18 3.64 -12.59
N HIS A 62 -21.50 4.19 -13.61
CA HIS A 62 -21.89 4.02 -15.00
C HIS A 62 -21.79 2.56 -15.51
N MET A 63 -20.94 1.75 -14.86
CA MET A 63 -20.80 0.31 -15.14
C MET A 63 -21.81 -0.54 -14.34
N GLY A 64 -22.72 0.08 -13.58
CA GLY A 64 -23.76 -0.61 -12.82
C GLY A 64 -23.31 -1.15 -11.47
N PHE A 65 -22.22 -0.63 -10.91
CA PHE A 65 -21.83 -0.89 -9.53
C PHE A 65 -22.61 0.02 -8.58
N ASP A 66 -22.99 -0.53 -7.44
CA ASP A 66 -23.42 0.25 -6.29
C ASP A 66 -22.18 0.79 -5.58
N THR A 67 -22.08 2.11 -5.44
CA THR A 67 -20.88 2.79 -4.95
C THR A 67 -21.13 3.41 -3.59
N GLU A 68 -20.26 3.09 -2.63
CA GLU A 68 -20.24 3.67 -1.31
C GLU A 68 -18.90 4.37 -1.06
N ILE A 69 -18.95 5.62 -0.63
CA ILE A 69 -17.77 6.41 -0.23
C ILE A 69 -17.72 6.45 1.30
N GLN A 70 -16.67 5.89 1.88
CA GLN A 70 -16.39 5.92 3.31
C GLN A 70 -15.39 7.04 3.61
N GLU A 71 -15.85 8.08 4.30
CA GLU A 71 -14.96 9.16 4.74
C GLU A 71 -13.96 8.67 5.79
N ILE A 72 -12.68 8.97 5.59
CA ILE A 72 -11.57 8.63 6.50
C ILE A 72 -11.20 9.82 7.38
N THR A 73 -11.25 11.03 6.82
CA THR A 73 -11.02 12.27 7.55
C THR A 73 -12.29 13.11 7.61
N PRO A 74 -12.49 13.90 8.67
CA PRO A 74 -13.61 14.83 8.73
C PRO A 74 -13.66 15.74 7.51
N GLY A 75 -14.83 15.82 6.85
CA GLY A 75 -15.01 16.58 5.61
C GLY A 75 -14.69 15.82 4.34
N GLY A 76 -14.32 14.52 4.44
CA GLY A 76 -14.23 13.59 3.31
C GLY A 76 -13.13 13.89 2.29
N ASN A 77 -12.09 14.65 2.66
CA ASN A 77 -10.94 14.91 1.79
C ASN A 77 -10.14 13.63 1.52
N LYS A 78 -10.09 12.73 2.51
CA LYS A 78 -9.57 11.36 2.38
C LYS A 78 -10.72 10.38 2.54
N ALA A 79 -10.87 9.46 1.60
CA ALA A 79 -11.98 8.53 1.57
C ALA A 79 -11.58 7.20 0.92
N ASN A 80 -12.29 6.12 1.31
CA ASN A 80 -12.31 4.86 0.59
C ASN A 80 -13.52 4.82 -0.34
N LEU A 81 -13.42 4.03 -1.41
CA LEU A 81 -14.53 3.64 -2.27
C LEU A 81 -14.74 2.13 -2.17
N ILE A 82 -15.96 1.72 -1.88
CA ILE A 82 -16.41 0.33 -1.98
C ILE A 82 -17.45 0.29 -3.10
N ALA A 83 -17.11 -0.28 -4.25
CA ALA A 83 -18.03 -0.40 -5.37
C ALA A 83 -18.35 -1.87 -5.61
N THR A 84 -19.64 -2.22 -5.51
CA THR A 84 -20.11 -3.61 -5.53
C THR A 84 -21.06 -3.86 -6.68
N ARG A 85 -20.88 -4.95 -7.42
CA ARG A 85 -21.83 -5.47 -8.39
C ARG A 85 -22.06 -6.96 -8.16
N GLY A 86 -23.32 -7.36 -8.13
CA GLY A 86 -23.74 -8.71 -7.72
C GLY A 86 -23.99 -8.81 -6.22
N THR A 87 -24.47 -9.96 -5.78
CA THR A 87 -24.87 -10.24 -4.38
C THR A 87 -24.47 -11.65 -4.00
N GLY A 88 -24.31 -11.91 -2.71
CA GLY A 88 -23.98 -13.25 -2.18
C GLY A 88 -22.88 -13.21 -1.12
N PRO A 89 -22.58 -14.33 -0.49
CA PRO A 89 -21.61 -14.40 0.61
C PRO A 89 -20.16 -14.59 0.16
N GLY A 90 -19.93 -14.91 -1.12
CA GLY A 90 -18.62 -15.16 -1.69
C GLY A 90 -18.08 -13.94 -2.44
N GLY A 91 -17.49 -14.20 -3.62
CA GLY A 91 -17.06 -13.15 -4.54
C GLY A 91 -15.59 -12.76 -4.43
N LEU A 92 -15.26 -11.69 -5.15
CA LEU A 92 -13.89 -11.22 -5.33
C LEU A 92 -13.78 -9.72 -5.04
N VAL A 93 -12.78 -9.33 -4.28
CA VAL A 93 -12.32 -7.94 -4.14
C VAL A 93 -11.11 -7.74 -5.05
N LEU A 94 -11.15 -6.70 -5.87
CA LEU A 94 -9.99 -6.12 -6.56
C LEU A 94 -9.67 -4.81 -5.84
N ALA A 95 -8.57 -4.80 -5.09
CA ALA A 95 -8.20 -3.71 -4.18
C ALA A 95 -6.97 -2.95 -4.65
N GLY A 96 -6.91 -1.68 -4.31
CA GLY A 96 -5.73 -0.86 -4.47
C GLY A 96 -5.85 0.46 -3.73
N HIS A 97 -4.71 1.11 -3.48
CA HIS A 97 -4.69 2.46 -2.93
C HIS A 97 -4.73 3.53 -4.03
N THR A 98 -5.14 4.71 -3.67
CA THR A 98 -5.35 5.84 -4.58
C THR A 98 -4.41 7.01 -4.31
N ASP A 99 -3.70 6.94 -3.22
CA ASP A 99 -2.65 7.89 -2.86
C ASP A 99 -1.32 7.55 -3.51
N THR A 100 -0.37 8.45 -3.40
CA THR A 100 0.99 8.33 -3.91
C THR A 100 1.97 8.95 -2.92
N VAL A 101 3.24 8.57 -3.00
CA VAL A 101 4.30 9.25 -2.23
C VAL A 101 4.56 10.68 -2.72
N PRO A 102 5.17 11.56 -1.90
CA PRO A 102 5.76 12.80 -2.38
C PRO A 102 6.82 12.53 -3.46
N PHE A 103 6.91 13.41 -4.44
CA PHE A 103 7.87 13.28 -5.54
C PHE A 103 8.93 14.39 -5.53
N ASP A 104 10.12 14.04 -5.98
CA ASP A 104 11.24 14.97 -6.10
C ASP A 104 11.08 15.82 -7.35
N GLU A 105 10.58 17.06 -7.22
CA GLU A 105 10.55 18.02 -8.31
C GLU A 105 11.96 18.23 -8.90
N GLY A 106 12.04 18.26 -10.22
CA GLY A 106 13.30 18.47 -10.94
C GLY A 106 14.16 17.21 -11.15
N ARG A 107 13.76 16.04 -10.63
CA ARG A 107 14.39 14.76 -10.96
C ARG A 107 13.66 13.98 -12.04
N TRP A 108 12.41 14.33 -12.34
CA TRP A 108 11.61 13.75 -13.40
C TRP A 108 11.96 14.35 -14.77
N GLN A 109 11.97 13.51 -15.81
CA GLN A 109 12.18 13.96 -17.19
C GLN A 109 10.90 14.54 -17.82
N SER A 110 9.74 14.22 -17.25
CA SER A 110 8.41 14.75 -17.62
C SER A 110 7.67 15.16 -16.36
N ASP A 111 6.58 15.93 -16.51
CA ASP A 111 5.71 16.27 -15.38
C ASP A 111 5.14 15.00 -14.76
N PRO A 112 5.39 14.72 -13.46
CA PRO A 112 4.90 13.49 -12.78
C PRO A 112 3.38 13.38 -12.75
N LEU A 113 2.65 14.50 -12.84
CA LEU A 113 1.19 14.54 -12.85
C LEU A 113 0.60 14.56 -14.27
N THR A 114 1.41 14.34 -15.28
CA THR A 114 0.97 14.25 -16.69
C THR A 114 1.42 12.93 -17.29
N LEU A 115 0.45 12.05 -17.59
CA LEU A 115 0.73 10.76 -18.22
C LEU A 115 1.44 10.95 -19.56
N SER A 116 2.57 10.29 -19.74
CA SER A 116 3.29 10.27 -21.00
C SER A 116 3.61 8.84 -21.45
N GLU A 117 3.41 8.57 -22.74
CA GLU A 117 3.73 7.30 -23.38
C GLU A 117 5.01 7.41 -24.19
N ARG A 118 6.01 6.58 -23.87
CA ARG A 118 7.26 6.43 -24.64
C ARG A 118 7.88 5.06 -24.37
N ASP A 119 8.61 4.53 -25.30
CA ASP A 119 9.37 3.28 -25.15
C ASP A 119 8.54 2.09 -24.64
N ASN A 120 7.30 1.95 -25.11
CA ASN A 120 6.33 0.92 -24.66
C ASN A 120 6.03 0.98 -23.16
N ARG A 121 6.03 2.17 -22.56
CA ARG A 121 5.81 2.44 -21.14
C ARG A 121 4.89 3.64 -20.94
N LEU A 122 4.11 3.61 -19.86
CA LEU A 122 3.26 4.68 -19.39
C LEU A 122 3.89 5.34 -18.16
N TYR A 123 4.44 6.55 -18.34
CA TYR A 123 5.14 7.28 -17.28
C TYR A 123 4.19 8.25 -16.55
N GLY A 124 4.31 8.30 -15.25
CA GLY A 124 3.59 9.21 -14.37
C GLY A 124 3.53 8.70 -12.94
N LEU A 125 3.40 9.58 -11.98
CA LEU A 125 3.32 9.23 -10.55
C LEU A 125 2.06 8.40 -10.26
N GLY A 126 2.23 7.23 -9.67
CA GLY A 126 1.15 6.27 -9.46
C GLY A 126 0.81 5.45 -10.71
N SER A 127 1.58 5.54 -11.80
CA SER A 127 1.36 4.68 -12.98
C SER A 127 1.59 3.20 -12.65
N THR A 128 2.52 2.91 -11.76
CA THR A 128 2.86 1.59 -11.24
C THR A 128 2.36 1.40 -9.81
N ASP A 129 2.51 2.39 -8.95
CA ASP A 129 2.21 2.32 -7.52
C ASP A 129 1.15 3.37 -7.11
N MET A 130 -0.18 3.03 -7.10
CA MET A 130 -0.72 1.89 -7.86
C MET A 130 -1.98 2.28 -8.61
N LYS A 131 -2.14 3.59 -8.97
CA LYS A 131 -3.33 4.07 -9.72
C LYS A 131 -3.52 3.34 -11.05
N GLY A 132 -2.41 2.86 -11.66
CA GLY A 132 -2.44 2.11 -12.92
C GLY A 132 -3.23 0.81 -12.86
N PHE A 133 -3.37 0.20 -11.70
CA PHE A 133 -4.19 -1.01 -11.52
C PHE A 133 -5.68 -0.78 -11.80
N PHE A 134 -6.22 0.39 -11.42
CA PHE A 134 -7.66 0.64 -11.52
C PHE A 134 -8.21 0.60 -12.95
N PRO A 135 -7.63 1.27 -13.97
CA PRO A 135 -8.12 1.15 -15.35
C PRO A 135 -8.11 -0.29 -15.86
N LEU A 136 -7.16 -1.13 -15.41
CA LEU A 136 -7.10 -2.54 -15.81
C LEU A 136 -8.20 -3.35 -15.13
N ALA A 137 -8.43 -3.12 -13.84
CA ALA A 137 -9.52 -3.75 -13.09
C ALA A 137 -10.90 -3.34 -13.66
N LEU A 138 -11.08 -2.07 -14.04
CA LEU A 138 -12.27 -1.59 -14.73
C LEU A 138 -12.45 -2.27 -16.08
N ALA A 139 -11.39 -2.41 -16.88
CA ALA A 139 -11.44 -3.09 -18.16
C ALA A 139 -11.82 -4.58 -18.02
N ALA A 140 -11.25 -5.27 -17.04
CA ALA A 140 -11.60 -6.66 -16.73
C ALA A 140 -13.07 -6.77 -16.28
N ALA A 141 -13.54 -5.89 -15.39
CA ALA A 141 -14.94 -5.87 -14.95
C ALA A 141 -15.93 -5.57 -16.11
N GLN A 142 -15.53 -4.70 -17.06
CA GLN A 142 -16.32 -4.37 -18.23
C GLN A 142 -16.61 -5.57 -19.14
N SER A 143 -15.69 -6.54 -19.21
CA SER A 143 -15.90 -7.78 -19.98
C SER A 143 -17.09 -8.61 -19.49
N PHE A 144 -17.57 -8.35 -18.28
CA PHE A 144 -18.72 -9.00 -17.68
C PHE A 144 -19.95 -8.09 -17.56
N ALA A 145 -19.97 -6.92 -18.22
CA ALA A 145 -21.06 -5.92 -18.08
C ALA A 145 -22.46 -6.53 -18.29
N GLU A 146 -22.60 -7.38 -19.30
CA GLU A 146 -23.87 -8.03 -19.67
C GLU A 146 -24.07 -9.39 -18.97
N VAL A 147 -23.15 -9.80 -18.09
CA VAL A 147 -23.20 -11.10 -17.42
C VAL A 147 -23.80 -10.93 -16.03
N ALA A 148 -24.81 -11.72 -15.70
CA ALA A 148 -25.35 -11.81 -14.35
C ALA A 148 -24.32 -12.50 -13.44
N LEU A 149 -23.77 -11.78 -12.47
CA LEU A 149 -22.85 -12.34 -11.49
C LEU A 149 -23.63 -13.15 -10.44
N GLN A 150 -23.13 -14.34 -10.08
CA GLN A 150 -23.69 -15.18 -9.03
C GLN A 150 -23.17 -14.79 -7.65
N GLN A 151 -21.98 -14.18 -7.61
CA GLN A 151 -21.34 -13.68 -6.39
C GLN A 151 -20.83 -12.26 -6.64
N PRO A 152 -20.63 -11.44 -5.60
CA PRO A 152 -20.22 -10.05 -5.77
C PRO A 152 -18.81 -9.90 -6.35
N LEU A 153 -18.67 -8.98 -7.31
CA LEU A 153 -17.41 -8.36 -7.67
C LEU A 153 -17.34 -7.00 -6.98
N ILE A 154 -16.26 -6.78 -6.21
CA ILE A 154 -16.05 -5.55 -5.44
C ILE A 154 -14.76 -4.90 -5.92
N LEU A 155 -14.84 -3.64 -6.36
CA LEU A 155 -13.67 -2.79 -6.54
C LEU A 155 -13.50 -1.93 -5.29
N LEU A 156 -12.35 -2.05 -4.67
CA LEU A 156 -12.01 -1.38 -3.43
C LEU A 156 -10.86 -0.41 -3.68
N ALA A 157 -11.09 0.87 -3.41
CA ALA A 157 -10.07 1.89 -3.51
C ALA A 157 -9.87 2.54 -2.14
N THR A 158 -8.64 2.57 -1.65
CA THR A 158 -8.29 2.98 -0.30
C THR A 158 -7.50 4.28 -0.26
N ALA A 159 -7.43 4.88 0.91
CA ALA A 159 -6.68 6.09 1.22
C ALA A 159 -5.51 5.78 2.17
N ASP A 160 -4.44 6.60 2.07
CA ASP A 160 -3.33 6.64 3.03
C ASP A 160 -2.54 5.35 3.17
N GLU A 161 -2.44 4.53 2.15
CA GLU A 161 -1.60 3.34 2.17
C GLU A 161 -0.14 3.72 2.42
N GLU A 162 0.35 4.72 1.67
CA GLU A 162 1.73 5.20 1.63
C GLU A 162 2.21 5.89 2.93
N SER A 163 1.32 6.11 3.89
CA SER A 163 1.69 6.79 5.14
C SER A 163 1.21 6.10 6.41
N SER A 164 -0.08 5.84 6.52
CA SER A 164 -0.69 5.41 7.78
C SER A 164 -1.59 4.19 7.68
N MET A 165 -1.93 3.76 6.46
CA MET A 165 -2.92 2.69 6.19
C MET A 165 -4.31 2.99 6.80
N ASN A 166 -4.67 4.26 6.99
CA ASN A 166 -5.92 4.63 7.65
C ASN A 166 -7.15 4.15 6.90
N GLY A 167 -7.09 4.09 5.56
CA GLY A 167 -8.15 3.53 4.73
C GLY A 167 -8.42 2.07 5.06
N ALA A 168 -7.41 1.22 4.99
CA ALA A 168 -7.53 -0.20 5.29
C ALA A 168 -7.91 -0.48 6.75
N ARG A 169 -7.38 0.30 7.69
CA ARG A 169 -7.74 0.24 9.11
C ARG A 169 -9.23 0.54 9.34
N ALA A 170 -9.76 1.55 8.66
CA ALA A 170 -11.17 1.90 8.77
C ALA A 170 -12.09 0.80 8.22
N LEU A 171 -11.68 0.12 7.15
CA LEU A 171 -12.38 -1.04 6.60
C LEU A 171 -12.40 -2.21 7.59
N ALA A 172 -11.23 -2.56 8.14
CA ALA A 172 -11.09 -3.62 9.14
C ALA A 172 -11.94 -3.32 10.39
N ALA A 173 -11.91 -2.08 10.90
CA ALA A 173 -12.74 -1.65 12.03
C ALA A 173 -14.24 -1.69 11.72
N ALA A 174 -14.65 -1.38 10.48
CA ALA A 174 -16.04 -1.48 10.03
C ALA A 174 -16.49 -2.92 9.75
N GLY A 175 -15.57 -3.89 9.66
CA GLY A 175 -15.86 -5.29 9.36
C GLY A 175 -16.33 -5.53 7.92
N ARG A 176 -15.92 -4.69 6.96
CA ARG A 176 -16.35 -4.73 5.55
C ARG A 176 -15.35 -4.05 4.61
N PRO A 177 -15.36 -4.34 3.25
CA PRO A 177 -16.28 -5.30 2.62
C PRO A 177 -16.00 -6.74 3.02
N ARG A 178 -16.88 -7.67 2.61
CA ARG A 178 -16.66 -9.10 2.78
C ARG A 178 -16.77 -9.79 1.43
N ALA A 179 -15.81 -10.65 1.16
CA ALA A 179 -15.79 -11.53 0.00
C ALA A 179 -15.03 -12.82 0.37
N ARG A 180 -14.96 -13.78 -0.55
CA ARG A 180 -14.18 -14.99 -0.37
C ARG A 180 -12.69 -14.72 -0.60
N ALA A 181 -12.37 -13.93 -1.62
CA ALA A 181 -11.01 -13.67 -2.05
C ALA A 181 -10.75 -12.18 -2.32
N ALA A 182 -9.50 -11.76 -2.17
CA ALA A 182 -9.05 -10.42 -2.47
C ALA A 182 -7.70 -10.44 -3.22
N ILE A 183 -7.58 -9.59 -4.24
CA ILE A 183 -6.33 -9.34 -4.97
C ILE A 183 -6.01 -7.86 -4.79
N ILE A 184 -4.84 -7.57 -4.22
CA ILE A 184 -4.29 -6.21 -4.11
C ILE A 184 -3.36 -5.99 -5.28
N GLY A 185 -3.59 -4.93 -6.05
CA GLY A 185 -2.96 -4.70 -7.35
C GLY A 185 -1.58 -4.04 -7.29
N GLU A 186 -0.80 -4.24 -6.24
CA GLU A 186 0.57 -3.74 -6.12
C GLU A 186 1.50 -4.26 -7.21
N PRO A 187 2.57 -3.53 -7.56
CA PRO A 187 3.44 -3.84 -8.68
C PRO A 187 4.35 -5.04 -8.40
N THR A 188 3.89 -6.23 -8.75
CA THR A 188 4.60 -7.50 -8.57
C THR A 188 5.07 -8.13 -9.88
N SER A 189 4.99 -7.41 -10.99
CA SER A 189 5.22 -7.96 -12.34
C SER A 189 4.32 -9.15 -12.65
N LEU A 190 3.09 -9.15 -12.13
CA LEU A 190 2.08 -10.22 -12.22
C LEU A 190 2.51 -11.54 -11.58
N VAL A 191 3.52 -11.56 -10.74
CA VAL A 191 3.89 -12.71 -9.91
C VAL A 191 3.06 -12.69 -8.64
N PRO A 192 2.38 -13.77 -8.27
CA PRO A 192 1.57 -13.78 -7.04
C PRO A 192 2.45 -13.72 -5.79
N VAL A 193 2.13 -12.81 -4.90
CA VAL A 193 2.78 -12.66 -3.59
C VAL A 193 1.81 -13.13 -2.52
N ARG A 194 2.21 -14.09 -1.70
CA ARG A 194 1.42 -14.64 -0.60
C ARG A 194 1.98 -14.32 0.78
N MET A 195 3.13 -13.66 0.86
CA MET A 195 3.74 -13.24 2.13
C MET A 195 4.41 -11.89 1.98
N HIS A 196 4.30 -11.07 3.03
CA HIS A 196 5.16 -9.90 3.19
C HIS A 196 5.57 -9.66 4.64
N LYS A 197 6.66 -8.89 4.83
CA LYS A 197 7.09 -8.48 6.17
C LYS A 197 6.14 -7.42 6.73
N GLY A 198 5.99 -7.43 8.06
CA GLY A 198 5.37 -6.35 8.80
C GLY A 198 6.26 -5.12 8.92
N ILE A 199 5.69 -4.00 9.35
CA ILE A 199 6.39 -2.74 9.57
C ILE A 199 6.11 -2.26 11.00
N MET A 200 7.17 -1.91 11.72
CA MET A 200 7.13 -1.15 12.97
C MET A 200 8.19 -0.05 12.91
N MET A 201 7.82 1.18 13.26
CA MET A 201 8.78 2.27 13.46
C MET A 201 8.62 2.81 14.86
N GLU A 202 9.68 2.73 15.64
CA GLU A 202 9.66 3.02 17.07
C GLU A 202 10.74 4.03 17.45
N ALA A 203 10.46 4.81 18.50
CA ALA A 203 11.41 5.71 19.12
C ALA A 203 11.65 5.34 20.57
N VAL A 204 12.91 5.20 20.98
CA VAL A 204 13.30 5.14 22.38
C VAL A 204 13.72 6.52 22.84
N HIS A 205 13.04 7.04 23.84
CA HIS A 205 13.38 8.29 24.51
C HIS A 205 14.00 7.99 25.87
N ILE A 206 15.13 8.64 26.19
CA ILE A 206 15.78 8.52 27.49
C ILE A 206 15.89 9.91 28.12
N ILE A 207 15.40 10.02 29.35
CA ILE A 207 15.51 11.21 30.19
C ILE A 207 16.44 10.88 31.36
N GLY A 208 17.51 11.65 31.46
CA GLY A 208 18.46 11.63 32.56
C GLY A 208 18.47 12.96 33.30
N ARG A 209 19.63 13.33 33.83
CA ARG A 209 19.82 14.61 34.55
C ARG A 209 21.09 15.28 34.07
N SER A 210 20.96 16.52 33.57
CA SER A 210 22.09 17.33 33.17
C SER A 210 22.93 17.81 34.37
N GLY A 211 24.21 18.04 34.13
CA GLY A 211 25.16 18.56 35.12
C GLY A 211 26.48 18.94 34.45
N HIS A 212 27.40 19.48 35.19
CA HIS A 212 28.75 19.78 34.69
C HIS A 212 29.54 18.48 34.52
N SER A 213 30.14 18.25 33.35
CA SER A 213 30.79 16.98 32.99
C SER A 213 32.01 16.62 33.89
N SER A 214 32.64 17.62 34.51
CA SER A 214 33.79 17.38 35.43
C SER A 214 33.41 16.68 36.73
N ASN A 215 32.11 16.65 37.07
CA ASN A 215 31.62 15.93 38.25
C ASN A 215 30.40 15.08 37.90
N PRO A 216 30.61 13.77 37.60
CA PRO A 216 29.50 12.87 37.20
C PRO A 216 28.40 12.74 38.25
N ALA A 217 28.66 13.00 39.53
CA ALA A 217 27.63 12.92 40.58
C ALA A 217 26.55 14.02 40.45
N LEU A 218 26.78 15.07 39.67
CA LEU A 218 25.83 16.16 39.45
C LEU A 218 24.71 15.79 38.43
N GLY A 219 24.86 14.68 37.69
CA GLY A 219 23.91 14.31 36.68
C GLY A 219 23.62 12.82 36.60
N ASN A 220 22.88 12.43 35.57
CA ASN A 220 22.70 11.05 35.11
C ASN A 220 22.68 11.06 33.59
N ASN A 221 23.69 10.46 32.95
CA ASN A 221 23.94 10.65 31.52
C ASN A 221 23.01 9.78 30.65
N ALA A 222 22.11 10.42 29.92
CA ALA A 222 21.20 9.75 29.00
C ALA A 222 21.93 9.05 27.84
N LEU A 223 23.09 9.56 27.36
CA LEU A 223 23.89 8.91 26.31
C LEU A 223 24.52 7.59 26.78
N ASP A 224 24.95 7.51 28.05
CA ASP A 224 25.43 6.23 28.63
C ASP A 224 24.28 5.19 28.71
N GLY A 225 23.05 5.65 28.96
CA GLY A 225 21.85 4.84 28.85
C GLY A 225 21.57 4.39 27.42
N MET A 226 21.67 5.30 26.47
CA MET A 226 21.44 5.02 25.05
C MET A 226 22.45 4.02 24.49
N HIS A 227 23.72 4.10 24.90
CA HIS A 227 24.73 3.08 24.54
C HIS A 227 24.27 1.67 24.97
N ALA A 228 23.74 1.53 26.20
CA ALA A 228 23.25 0.22 26.68
C ALA A 228 22.00 -0.23 25.88
N VAL A 229 21.07 0.68 25.59
CA VAL A 229 19.88 0.39 24.76
C VAL A 229 20.27 -0.08 23.37
N MET A 230 21.17 0.62 22.69
CA MET A 230 21.65 0.23 21.36
C MET A 230 22.30 -1.15 21.37
N GLY A 231 23.13 -1.44 22.39
CA GLY A 231 23.75 -2.76 22.57
C GLY A 231 22.72 -3.88 22.74
N ASP A 232 21.69 -3.66 23.55
CA ASP A 232 20.61 -4.63 23.76
C ASP A 232 19.77 -4.83 22.49
N LEU A 233 19.37 -3.76 21.79
CA LEU A 233 18.64 -3.86 20.52
C LEU A 233 19.44 -4.60 19.43
N MET A 234 20.77 -4.46 19.40
CA MET A 234 21.62 -5.22 18.47
C MET A 234 21.65 -6.71 18.83
N ASN A 235 21.66 -7.06 20.11
CA ASN A 235 21.53 -8.45 20.56
C ASN A 235 20.14 -9.00 20.22
N PHE A 236 19.10 -8.23 20.51
CA PHE A 236 17.72 -8.59 20.20
C PHE A 236 17.49 -8.83 18.70
N ARG A 237 18.09 -8.04 17.82
CA ARG A 237 18.09 -8.29 16.37
C ARG A 237 18.62 -9.68 16.02
N THR A 238 19.70 -10.12 16.71
CA THR A 238 20.28 -11.45 16.49
C THR A 238 19.36 -12.56 17.01
N GLU A 239 18.74 -12.36 18.17
CA GLU A 239 17.75 -13.29 18.75
C GLU A 239 16.54 -13.45 17.82
N MET A 240 15.99 -12.34 17.30
CA MET A 240 14.87 -12.37 16.35
C MET A 240 15.22 -13.10 15.06
N ALA A 241 16.44 -12.91 14.53
CA ALA A 241 16.88 -13.59 13.32
C ALA A 241 16.93 -15.12 13.50
N GLN A 242 17.25 -15.59 14.72
CA GLN A 242 17.24 -17.02 15.04
C GLN A 242 15.82 -17.56 15.27
N ARG A 243 14.93 -16.75 15.88
CA ARG A 243 13.58 -17.17 16.27
C ARG A 243 12.59 -17.17 15.11
N TYR A 244 12.69 -16.19 14.23
CA TYR A 244 11.71 -15.91 13.19
C TYR A 244 12.27 -16.00 11.76
N GLY A 245 13.21 -16.94 11.54
CA GLY A 245 13.76 -17.19 10.20
C GLY A 245 12.72 -17.76 9.25
N ASN A 246 12.65 -17.19 8.03
CA ASN A 246 11.79 -17.71 6.95
C ASN A 246 12.58 -17.69 5.62
N PRO A 247 12.99 -18.85 5.10
CA PRO A 247 13.85 -18.96 3.91
C PRO A 247 13.18 -18.55 2.60
N LEU A 248 11.87 -18.28 2.59
CA LEU A 248 11.15 -17.81 1.40
C LEU A 248 11.41 -16.32 1.10
N PHE A 249 11.90 -15.56 2.08
CA PHE A 249 12.32 -14.18 1.88
C PHE A 249 13.77 -14.10 1.42
N GLU A 250 14.10 -13.15 0.55
CA GLU A 250 15.47 -12.84 0.16
C GLU A 250 16.35 -12.55 1.39
N VAL A 251 15.89 -11.68 2.31
CA VAL A 251 16.44 -11.53 3.64
C VAL A 251 15.62 -12.40 4.59
N ALA A 252 16.10 -13.62 4.82
CA ALA A 252 15.39 -14.72 5.45
C ALA A 252 15.08 -14.55 6.96
N HIS A 253 15.12 -13.36 7.49
CA HIS A 253 14.86 -13.07 8.91
C HIS A 253 14.31 -11.65 9.11
N PRO A 254 13.73 -11.34 10.30
CA PRO A 254 13.37 -9.97 10.65
C PRO A 254 14.57 -9.04 10.60
N THR A 255 14.36 -7.80 10.23
CA THR A 255 15.40 -6.77 10.24
C THR A 255 15.08 -5.70 11.27
N LEU A 256 16.10 -5.23 12.01
CA LEU A 256 16.04 -4.08 12.89
C LEU A 256 17.15 -3.10 12.49
N ASN A 257 16.76 -1.91 12.05
CA ASN A 257 17.66 -0.86 11.61
C ASN A 257 17.63 0.33 12.59
N LEU A 258 18.76 0.65 13.21
CA LEU A 258 18.90 1.87 13.99
C LEU A 258 19.12 3.03 13.02
N GLY A 259 18.05 3.80 12.75
CA GLY A 259 18.02 4.75 11.63
C GLY A 259 18.37 6.19 11.98
N HIS A 260 18.05 6.65 13.18
CA HIS A 260 18.28 8.04 13.58
C HIS A 260 18.56 8.12 15.09
N ILE A 261 19.54 8.93 15.47
CA ILE A 261 19.86 9.24 16.88
C ILE A 261 20.09 10.72 17.08
N HIS A 262 19.56 11.27 18.17
CA HIS A 262 19.74 12.65 18.55
C HIS A 262 19.85 12.80 20.07
N GLY A 263 20.78 13.60 20.55
CA GLY A 263 20.89 13.88 21.99
C GLY A 263 22.20 14.60 22.38
N GLY A 264 22.14 15.27 23.52
CA GLY A 264 23.21 16.13 24.00
C GLY A 264 23.26 17.47 23.29
N ASP A 265 23.97 18.42 23.89
CA ASP A 265 24.08 19.81 23.41
C ASP A 265 25.50 20.37 23.57
N SER A 266 26.32 19.81 24.45
CA SER A 266 27.69 20.30 24.67
C SER A 266 28.57 19.21 25.29
N PRO A 267 29.86 19.10 24.90
CA PRO A 267 30.78 18.08 25.42
C PRO A 267 31.17 18.29 26.92
N ASN A 268 30.98 19.49 27.46
CA ASN A 268 31.25 19.77 28.87
C ASN A 268 29.98 19.70 29.75
N ARG A 269 28.90 19.10 29.22
CA ARG A 269 27.66 18.92 29.94
C ARG A 269 27.21 17.46 29.89
N ILE A 270 26.78 16.92 31.04
CA ILE A 270 26.16 15.60 31.12
C ILE A 270 24.87 15.63 30.30
N CYS A 271 24.71 14.70 29.36
CA CYS A 271 23.54 14.64 28.50
C CYS A 271 22.27 14.31 29.31
N GLY A 272 21.31 15.21 29.31
CA GLY A 272 20.05 15.05 30.03
C GLY A 272 18.94 14.39 29.21
N LYS A 273 19.09 14.27 27.88
CA LYS A 273 18.02 13.75 27.01
C LYS A 273 18.59 13.21 25.71
N THR A 274 18.11 12.07 25.27
CA THR A 274 18.42 11.49 23.95
C THR A 274 17.25 10.71 23.39
N ALA A 275 17.22 10.55 22.07
CA ALA A 275 16.24 9.73 21.35
C ALA A 275 16.92 8.90 20.27
N LEU A 276 16.44 7.68 20.07
CA LEU A 276 16.83 6.76 19.00
C LEU A 276 15.57 6.32 18.25
N HIS A 277 15.55 6.46 16.93
CA HIS A 277 14.50 5.90 16.09
C HIS A 277 15.03 4.68 15.36
N PHE A 278 14.20 3.64 15.27
CA PHE A 278 14.53 2.42 14.55
C PHE A 278 13.35 1.87 13.78
N ASP A 279 13.64 1.18 12.67
CA ASP A 279 12.70 0.44 11.83
C ASP A 279 12.86 -1.06 12.10
N LEU A 280 11.75 -1.77 12.22
CA LEU A 280 11.71 -3.21 12.42
C LEU A 280 10.74 -3.83 11.41
N ARG A 281 11.24 -4.83 10.66
CA ARG A 281 10.47 -5.57 9.67
C ARG A 281 10.33 -7.02 10.11
N MET A 282 9.15 -7.39 10.59
CA MET A 282 8.85 -8.74 11.06
C MET A 282 8.50 -9.67 9.91
N THR A 283 9.01 -10.91 9.95
CA THR A 283 8.54 -12.00 9.08
C THR A 283 7.26 -12.61 9.64
N PRO A 284 6.42 -13.28 8.81
CA PRO A 284 5.31 -14.09 9.29
C PRO A 284 5.73 -15.08 10.37
N GLY A 285 4.83 -15.35 11.30
CA GLY A 285 5.09 -16.13 12.51
C GLY A 285 5.52 -15.28 13.72
N GLY A 286 5.84 -13.99 13.54
CA GLY A 286 6.02 -13.01 14.61
C GLY A 286 4.82 -12.09 14.76
N ASP A 287 4.58 -11.62 15.98
CA ASP A 287 3.53 -10.65 16.31
C ASP A 287 4.15 -9.31 16.73
N ASN A 288 3.73 -8.22 16.10
CA ASN A 288 4.27 -6.89 16.37
C ASN A 288 4.03 -6.43 17.81
N ALA A 289 2.88 -6.78 18.40
CA ALA A 289 2.54 -6.39 19.77
C ALA A 289 3.39 -7.15 20.81
N GLU A 290 3.61 -8.44 20.59
CA GLU A 290 4.50 -9.25 21.43
C GLU A 290 5.95 -8.73 21.36
N VAL A 291 6.44 -8.44 20.17
CA VAL A 291 7.79 -7.91 19.95
C VAL A 291 7.95 -6.53 20.60
N ARG A 292 6.95 -5.66 20.49
CA ARG A 292 6.97 -4.35 21.15
C ARG A 292 7.01 -4.48 22.67
N GLU A 293 6.26 -5.43 23.22
CA GLU A 293 6.24 -5.68 24.66
C GLU A 293 7.59 -6.24 25.16
N ASP A 294 8.22 -7.15 24.44
CA ASP A 294 9.58 -7.64 24.74
C ASP A 294 10.60 -6.48 24.76
N ILE A 295 10.53 -5.59 23.76
CA ILE A 295 11.38 -4.38 23.74
C ILE A 295 11.09 -3.51 24.98
N ARG A 296 9.84 -3.26 25.33
CA ARG A 296 9.50 -2.45 26.53
C ARG A 296 10.09 -3.03 27.81
N GLN A 297 10.00 -4.34 27.99
CA GLN A 297 10.54 -5.03 29.17
C GLN A 297 12.06 -4.90 29.24
N ARG A 298 12.77 -5.07 28.12
CA ARG A 298 14.23 -4.88 28.02
C ARG A 298 14.62 -3.44 28.38
N LEU A 299 13.94 -2.46 27.82
CA LEU A 299 14.16 -1.04 28.10
C LEU A 299 13.91 -0.70 29.58
N ALA A 300 12.86 -1.26 30.20
CA ALA A 300 12.55 -1.07 31.61
C ALA A 300 13.69 -1.58 32.53
N VAL A 301 14.27 -2.75 32.22
CA VAL A 301 15.42 -3.30 32.96
C VAL A 301 16.62 -2.36 32.87
N ILE A 302 16.92 -1.83 31.67
CA ILE A 302 18.03 -0.89 31.48
C ILE A 302 17.81 0.41 32.25
N GLY A 303 16.59 0.96 32.15
CA GLY A 303 16.19 2.18 32.84
C GLY A 303 16.32 2.05 34.37
N GLN A 304 15.79 0.97 34.94
CA GLN A 304 15.85 0.69 36.35
C GLN A 304 17.30 0.55 36.83
N ALA A 305 18.12 -0.25 36.13
CA ALA A 305 19.51 -0.49 36.50
C ALA A 305 20.38 0.78 36.51
N ARG A 306 20.00 1.79 35.71
CA ARG A 306 20.74 3.05 35.52
C ARG A 306 20.07 4.27 36.19
N GLY A 307 18.88 4.11 36.76
CA GLY A 307 18.12 5.22 37.34
C GLY A 307 17.72 6.26 36.24
N LEU A 308 17.42 5.80 35.03
CA LEU A 308 16.99 6.60 33.89
C LEU A 308 15.52 6.35 33.60
N ASP A 309 14.83 7.37 33.13
CA ASP A 309 13.49 7.24 32.55
C ASP A 309 13.64 6.87 31.07
N VAL A 310 13.12 5.70 30.69
CA VAL A 310 13.23 5.15 29.33
C VAL A 310 11.84 4.81 28.81
N GLU A 311 11.47 5.42 27.71
CA GLU A 311 10.14 5.27 27.11
C GLU A 311 10.27 4.79 25.66
N LEU A 312 9.42 3.82 25.27
CA LEU A 312 9.21 3.39 23.88
C LEU A 312 7.93 4.01 23.33
N ARG A 313 8.04 4.70 22.20
CA ARG A 313 6.90 5.30 21.46
C ARG A 313 6.87 4.80 20.04
N SER A 314 5.69 4.42 19.58
CA SER A 314 5.49 4.14 18.16
C SER A 314 5.45 5.44 17.35
N LEU A 315 6.17 5.47 16.24
CA LEU A 315 6.24 6.61 15.32
C LEU A 315 5.15 6.56 14.27
N ILE A 316 4.68 5.34 13.95
CA ILE A 316 3.60 5.08 12.99
C ILE A 316 2.64 4.05 13.57
N HIS A 317 1.50 3.92 12.96
CA HIS A 317 0.68 2.72 13.12
C HIS A 317 1.35 1.55 12.40
N ASP A 318 1.67 0.50 13.12
CA ASP A 318 2.33 -0.68 12.57
C ASP A 318 1.44 -1.47 11.60
N VAL A 319 2.07 -2.22 10.70
CA VAL A 319 1.43 -3.17 9.82
C VAL A 319 1.91 -4.56 10.19
N SER A 320 0.99 -5.48 10.43
CA SER A 320 1.31 -6.87 10.75
C SER A 320 2.01 -7.55 9.57
N PRO A 321 2.89 -8.53 9.82
CA PRO A 321 3.34 -9.41 8.75
C PRO A 321 2.15 -10.18 8.17
N PHE A 322 2.24 -10.52 6.90
CA PHE A 322 1.18 -11.19 6.14
C PHE A 322 1.66 -12.54 5.61
N GLU A 323 0.81 -13.53 5.74
CA GLU A 323 0.98 -14.84 5.10
C GLU A 323 -0.39 -15.41 4.71
N GLU A 324 -0.55 -15.73 3.43
CA GLU A 324 -1.62 -16.57 2.92
C GLU A 324 -1.13 -18.01 2.80
N ALA A 325 -1.99 -18.97 3.13
CA ALA A 325 -1.65 -20.38 3.06
C ALA A 325 -1.29 -20.81 1.63
N ALA A 326 -0.20 -21.56 1.47
CA ALA A 326 0.24 -22.01 0.14
C ALA A 326 -0.78 -22.93 -0.55
N ASP A 327 -1.63 -23.59 0.23
CA ASP A 327 -2.70 -24.47 -0.22
C ASP A 327 -4.08 -23.79 -0.28
N SER A 328 -4.17 -22.47 -0.04
CA SER A 328 -5.42 -21.74 -0.26
C SER A 328 -5.83 -21.79 -1.73
N GLU A 329 -7.14 -21.78 -1.98
CA GLU A 329 -7.67 -21.86 -3.34
C GLU A 329 -7.17 -20.68 -4.20
N LEU A 330 -7.09 -19.50 -3.61
CA LEU A 330 -6.63 -18.29 -4.33
C LEU A 330 -5.17 -18.41 -4.74
N VAL A 331 -4.27 -18.88 -3.86
CA VAL A 331 -2.84 -19.04 -4.17
C VAL A 331 -2.66 -20.09 -5.27
N GLN A 332 -3.29 -21.24 -5.15
CA GLN A 332 -3.21 -22.31 -6.16
C GLN A 332 -3.75 -21.87 -7.52
N LEU A 333 -4.86 -21.12 -7.52
CA LEU A 333 -5.41 -20.57 -8.75
C LEU A 333 -4.45 -19.54 -9.37
N ALA A 334 -3.88 -18.64 -8.58
CA ALA A 334 -2.94 -17.64 -9.04
C ALA A 334 -1.68 -18.27 -9.66
N GLU A 335 -1.08 -19.26 -8.99
CA GLU A 335 0.07 -20.00 -9.51
C GLU A 335 -0.25 -20.72 -10.83
N LYS A 336 -1.43 -21.34 -10.90
CA LYS A 336 -1.90 -22.01 -12.12
C LYS A 336 -2.11 -21.03 -13.29
N LEU A 337 -2.70 -19.87 -13.04
CA LEU A 337 -3.04 -18.89 -14.07
C LEU A 337 -1.81 -18.13 -14.57
N THR A 338 -0.89 -17.79 -13.69
CA THR A 338 0.34 -17.05 -14.02
C THR A 338 1.46 -17.96 -14.51
N GLY A 339 1.45 -19.24 -14.13
CA GLY A 339 2.56 -20.16 -14.35
C GLY A 339 3.78 -19.89 -13.43
N HIS A 340 3.64 -19.01 -12.45
CA HIS A 340 4.66 -18.66 -11.46
C HIS A 340 4.31 -19.22 -10.10
N SER A 341 5.30 -19.72 -9.35
CA SER A 341 5.12 -19.98 -7.92
C SER A 341 4.95 -18.67 -7.16
N SER A 342 4.13 -18.68 -6.12
CA SER A 342 3.97 -17.53 -5.23
C SER A 342 5.24 -17.23 -4.44
N ILE A 343 5.50 -15.95 -4.22
CA ILE A 343 6.73 -15.46 -3.57
C ILE A 343 6.43 -14.70 -2.28
N ALA A 344 7.51 -14.38 -1.56
CA ALA A 344 7.52 -13.49 -0.40
C ALA A 344 8.27 -12.19 -0.72
N VAL A 345 7.78 -11.04 -0.23
CA VAL A 345 8.37 -9.73 -0.47
C VAL A 345 8.66 -8.99 0.85
N ALA A 346 9.60 -8.04 0.80
CA ALA A 346 10.01 -7.31 1.99
C ALA A 346 9.14 -6.08 2.29
N PHE A 347 8.46 -5.51 1.28
CA PHE A 347 7.53 -4.39 1.47
C PHE A 347 6.20 -4.89 2.06
N ALA A 348 5.51 -4.03 2.77
CA ALA A 348 4.19 -4.34 3.34
C ALA A 348 3.11 -3.70 2.48
N THR A 349 1.91 -4.25 2.59
CA THR A 349 0.71 -3.81 1.89
C THR A 349 -0.51 -3.84 2.81
N GLU A 350 -1.69 -3.55 2.30
CA GLU A 350 -2.96 -3.66 3.01
C GLU A 350 -3.44 -5.11 3.25
N ALA A 351 -2.71 -6.13 2.80
CA ALA A 351 -3.13 -7.54 2.84
C ALA A 351 -3.55 -8.03 4.24
N PRO A 352 -2.86 -7.69 5.35
CA PRO A 352 -3.27 -8.13 6.68
C PRO A 352 -4.69 -7.66 7.07
N PHE A 353 -5.10 -6.48 6.58
CA PHE A 353 -6.42 -5.91 6.89
C PHE A 353 -7.54 -6.63 6.13
N LEU A 354 -7.29 -7.00 4.86
CA LEU A 354 -8.26 -7.78 4.08
C LEU A 354 -8.35 -9.22 4.60
N GLN A 355 -7.24 -9.82 5.01
CA GLN A 355 -7.23 -11.14 5.66
C GLN A 355 -7.98 -11.09 7.01
N GLN A 356 -7.86 -10.01 7.79
CA GLN A 356 -8.63 -9.82 9.02
C GLN A 356 -10.15 -9.78 8.76
N LEU A 357 -10.58 -9.35 7.59
CA LEU A 357 -11.98 -9.39 7.14
C LEU A 357 -12.44 -10.79 6.70
N GLY A 358 -11.55 -11.80 6.74
CA GLY A 358 -11.84 -13.19 6.44
C GLY A 358 -11.68 -13.58 4.97
N MET A 359 -10.97 -12.79 4.18
CA MET A 359 -10.71 -13.06 2.77
C MET A 359 -9.37 -13.79 2.57
N GLU A 360 -9.35 -14.84 1.75
CA GLU A 360 -8.09 -15.30 1.15
C GLU A 360 -7.50 -14.13 0.37
N THR A 361 -6.24 -13.81 0.58
CA THR A 361 -5.65 -12.59 0.02
C THR A 361 -4.32 -12.87 -0.65
N ILE A 362 -4.11 -12.31 -1.85
CA ILE A 362 -2.81 -12.23 -2.52
C ILE A 362 -2.53 -10.81 -2.97
N VAL A 363 -1.25 -10.52 -3.19
CA VAL A 363 -0.80 -9.26 -3.81
C VAL A 363 -0.31 -9.59 -5.21
N MET A 364 -0.89 -8.96 -6.24
CA MET A 364 -0.53 -9.22 -7.63
C MET A 364 -1.04 -8.11 -8.55
N GLY A 365 -0.13 -7.40 -9.20
CA GLY A 365 -0.46 -6.34 -10.15
C GLY A 365 0.63 -6.10 -11.18
N PRO A 366 0.35 -5.20 -12.14
CA PRO A 366 1.28 -4.82 -13.20
C PRO A 366 2.39 -3.91 -12.68
N GLY A 367 3.50 -3.83 -13.40
CA GLY A 367 4.66 -3.04 -13.02
C GLY A 367 5.58 -3.75 -12.04
N SER A 368 6.65 -3.10 -11.64
CA SER A 368 7.65 -3.62 -10.71
C SER A 368 7.82 -2.67 -9.53
N ILE A 369 7.91 -3.22 -8.33
CA ILE A 369 8.21 -2.45 -7.11
C ILE A 369 9.52 -1.65 -7.21
N ASP A 370 10.45 -2.06 -8.07
CA ASP A 370 11.69 -1.32 -8.32
C ASP A 370 11.45 0.05 -8.98
N GLN A 371 10.26 0.28 -9.55
CA GLN A 371 9.84 1.56 -10.13
C GLN A 371 9.06 2.44 -9.15
N ALA A 372 8.54 1.85 -8.06
CA ALA A 372 7.84 2.58 -7.02
C ALA A 372 8.79 3.57 -6.32
N HIS A 373 8.26 4.75 -5.93
CA HIS A 373 9.00 5.79 -5.21
C HIS A 373 10.25 6.32 -5.95
N GLN A 374 10.30 6.15 -7.27
CA GLN A 374 11.41 6.61 -8.11
C GLN A 374 10.96 7.70 -9.09
N PRO A 375 11.84 8.66 -9.43
CA PRO A 375 11.62 9.55 -10.58
C PRO A 375 11.42 8.72 -11.85
N ASP A 376 10.57 9.23 -12.75
CA ASP A 376 10.22 8.54 -14.00
C ASP A 376 9.58 7.16 -13.78
N GLU A 377 8.80 7.02 -12.71
CA GLU A 377 7.94 5.84 -12.47
C GLU A 377 7.13 5.50 -13.73
N PHE A 378 7.03 4.21 -14.06
CA PHE A 378 6.30 3.77 -15.24
C PHE A 378 5.65 2.39 -15.08
N MET A 379 4.55 2.18 -15.79
CA MET A 379 3.94 0.88 -16.02
C MET A 379 4.28 0.37 -17.44
N PRO A 380 4.78 -0.87 -17.59
CA PRO A 380 5.04 -1.47 -18.91
C PRO A 380 3.72 -1.75 -19.65
N LEU A 381 3.61 -1.36 -20.92
CA LEU A 381 2.43 -1.62 -21.76
C LEU A 381 2.21 -3.10 -22.07
N ASP A 382 3.27 -3.89 -22.10
CA ASP A 382 3.19 -5.34 -22.37
C ASP A 382 2.55 -6.12 -21.20
N GLN A 383 2.46 -5.53 -19.99
CA GLN A 383 1.78 -6.14 -18.86
C GLN A 383 0.28 -5.79 -18.78
N VAL A 384 -0.20 -4.79 -19.54
CA VAL A 384 -1.59 -4.33 -19.51
C VAL A 384 -2.56 -5.45 -19.90
N ARG A 385 -2.40 -6.05 -21.07
CA ARG A 385 -3.28 -7.12 -21.55
C ARG A 385 -3.19 -8.40 -20.71
N PRO A 386 -1.99 -8.90 -20.34
CA PRO A 386 -1.88 -10.03 -19.43
C PRO A 386 -2.58 -9.79 -18.08
N CYS A 387 -2.43 -8.61 -17.47
CA CYS A 387 -3.10 -8.27 -16.23
C CYS A 387 -4.64 -8.36 -16.37
N ILE A 388 -5.20 -7.73 -17.40
CA ILE A 388 -6.66 -7.78 -17.65
C ILE A 388 -7.13 -9.23 -17.80
N ALA A 389 -6.43 -10.03 -18.62
CA ALA A 389 -6.78 -11.43 -18.85
C ALA A 389 -6.72 -12.27 -17.56
N LEU A 390 -5.74 -12.04 -16.70
CA LEU A 390 -5.66 -12.69 -15.39
C LEU A 390 -6.85 -12.29 -14.49
N LEU A 391 -7.14 -10.99 -14.38
CA LEU A 391 -8.27 -10.50 -13.57
C LEU A 391 -9.60 -11.04 -14.10
N GLU A 392 -9.80 -11.16 -15.41
CA GLU A 392 -10.99 -11.79 -16.00
C GLU A 392 -11.14 -13.26 -15.57
N GLN A 393 -10.04 -14.02 -15.49
CA GLN A 393 -10.09 -15.41 -15.03
C GLN A 393 -10.46 -15.49 -13.54
N PHE A 394 -9.94 -14.61 -12.69
CA PHE A 394 -10.34 -14.56 -11.28
C PHE A 394 -11.81 -14.15 -11.12
N ILE A 395 -12.27 -13.13 -11.86
CA ILE A 395 -13.70 -12.75 -11.86
C ILE A 395 -14.58 -13.93 -12.27
N ARG A 396 -14.21 -14.64 -13.33
CA ARG A 396 -14.93 -15.81 -13.80
C ARG A 396 -14.98 -16.91 -12.74
N HIS A 397 -13.89 -17.15 -12.02
CA HIS A 397 -13.81 -18.20 -11.00
C HIS A 397 -14.62 -17.86 -9.75
N TYR A 398 -14.54 -16.61 -9.26
CA TYR A 398 -15.15 -16.24 -7.98
C TYR A 398 -16.54 -15.61 -8.09
N CYS A 399 -16.92 -15.12 -9.27
CA CYS A 399 -18.18 -14.38 -9.41
C CYS A 399 -19.20 -15.04 -10.34
N LEU A 400 -18.84 -16.10 -11.11
CA LEU A 400 -19.75 -16.88 -11.96
C LEU A 400 -19.95 -18.30 -11.46
#